data_7ab511c2752cfac735a7a7ed0c18e0a9
#
_entry.id   7ab511c2752cfac735a7a7ed0c18e0a9
#
_cell.length_a   1.000
_cell.length_b   1.000
_cell.length_c   1.000
_cell.angle_alpha   90.00
_cell.angle_beta   90.00
_cell.angle_gamma   90.00
#
_symmetry.space_group_name_H-M   'P 1'
#
loop_
_entity.id
_entity.type
_entity.pdbx_description
1 polymer ?
#
loop_
_entity_poly.entity_id
_entity_poly.type
_entity_poly.pdbx_seq_one_letter_code
_entity_poly.pdbx_strand_id
1 'polypeptide(L)'
;MPGRWVTAGRVTAPTATAGQEAMPTSSFNDDPDRARRFREAALPHLDDVYTLARYLLRDPADAEDAVQECYLRALKHFDGYRGPAMKPWLFAILRNVCRAEYARRASSPATGVIEDMPESAEQAPLWHEEQQTPEAQMLRDREAVTIRRLIDTLAEPFRETFVLREINNLSYREIADAVGAPVGTVMSRLARARAMLRSAWMAEQEQPK
;
A
#
# COMPACT_ATOMS: atom_id res chain seq x y z
N MET A 1 27.42 22.78 -2.41
CA MET A 1 26.34 23.80 -2.46
C MET A 1 25.01 23.05 -2.36
N PRO A 2 24.27 23.07 -1.23
CA PRO A 2 23.00 22.38 -1.09
C PRO A 2 21.85 23.29 -1.55
N GLY A 3 21.03 22.77 -2.46
CA GLY A 3 19.82 23.42 -2.96
C GLY A 3 18.75 23.55 -1.89
N ARG A 4 18.36 24.77 -1.61
CA ARG A 4 17.30 25.16 -0.66
C ARG A 4 15.93 24.73 -1.19
N TRP A 5 15.19 23.95 -0.41
CA TRP A 5 13.75 23.79 -0.56
C TRP A 5 13.05 24.98 0.10
N VAL A 6 12.28 25.71 -0.72
CA VAL A 6 11.55 26.91 -0.32
C VAL A 6 10.35 26.49 0.54
N THR A 7 10.31 27.03 1.76
CA THR A 7 9.17 26.95 2.68
C THR A 7 7.96 27.66 2.10
N ALA A 8 6.84 26.92 1.98
CA ALA A 8 5.56 27.46 1.56
C ALA A 8 5.02 28.46 2.58
N GLY A 9 4.77 29.67 2.09
CA GLY A 9 4.24 30.80 2.86
C GLY A 9 2.81 30.52 3.37
N ARG A 10 2.57 31.07 4.56
CA ARG A 10 1.29 31.14 5.26
C ARG A 10 0.30 31.95 4.43
N VAL A 11 -0.77 31.33 3.93
CA VAL A 11 -1.86 32.01 3.25
C VAL A 11 -2.86 32.50 4.28
N THR A 12 -2.96 33.83 4.41
CA THR A 12 -4.00 34.52 5.18
C THR A 12 -5.34 34.47 4.41
N ALA A 13 -6.42 34.14 5.11
CA ALA A 13 -7.77 34.12 4.57
C ALA A 13 -8.29 35.53 4.29
N PRO A 14 -8.98 35.79 3.18
CA PRO A 14 -9.77 36.99 3.01
C PRO A 14 -11.21 36.78 3.50
N THR A 15 -11.70 37.82 4.12
CA THR A 15 -13.02 38.04 4.71
C THR A 15 -14.14 37.89 3.70
N ALA A 16 -15.24 37.29 4.13
CA ALA A 16 -16.46 37.05 3.36
C ALA A 16 -17.12 38.35 2.85
N THR A 17 -17.49 38.33 1.57
CA THR A 17 -18.54 39.21 1.04
C THR A 17 -19.53 38.31 0.29
N ALA A 18 -20.80 38.38 0.71
CA ALA A 18 -21.88 37.61 0.17
C ALA A 18 -22.16 38.04 -1.27
N GLY A 19 -21.89 37.15 -2.20
CA GLY A 19 -22.32 37.19 -3.57
C GLY A 19 -22.71 35.76 -3.92
N GLN A 20 -23.96 35.61 -4.32
CA GLN A 20 -24.61 34.36 -4.72
C GLN A 20 -24.04 33.96 -6.09
N GLU A 21 -22.87 33.33 -6.11
CA GLU A 21 -22.30 32.74 -7.32
C GLU A 21 -22.63 31.26 -7.35
N ALA A 22 -23.25 30.85 -8.45
CA ALA A 22 -23.56 29.48 -8.78
C ALA A 22 -22.33 28.60 -8.57
N MET A 23 -22.45 27.57 -7.72
CA MET A 23 -21.44 26.52 -7.57
C MET A 23 -21.09 25.98 -8.96
N PRO A 24 -19.83 26.02 -9.39
CA PRO A 24 -19.45 25.27 -10.56
C PRO A 24 -19.59 23.79 -10.20
N THR A 25 -20.62 23.16 -10.74
CA THR A 25 -20.76 21.72 -10.76
C THR A 25 -19.49 21.17 -11.41
N SER A 26 -18.65 20.59 -10.59
CA SER A 26 -17.34 20.10 -10.91
C SER A 26 -17.36 19.19 -12.14
N SER A 27 -16.83 19.67 -13.24
CA SER A 27 -16.51 18.90 -14.44
C SER A 27 -15.25 18.03 -14.23
N PHE A 28 -15.24 17.21 -13.17
CA PHE A 28 -14.15 16.30 -12.91
C PHE A 28 -14.11 15.08 -13.83
N ASN A 29 -15.09 14.96 -14.76
CA ASN A 29 -15.32 13.73 -15.53
C ASN A 29 -15.38 13.90 -17.04
N ASP A 30 -15.07 15.08 -17.60
CA ASP A 30 -15.38 15.38 -19.00
C ASP A 30 -14.22 15.21 -20.00
N ASP A 31 -13.06 14.71 -19.61
CA ASP A 31 -12.03 14.32 -20.58
C ASP A 31 -11.92 12.78 -20.68
N PRO A 32 -12.61 12.16 -21.66
CA PRO A 32 -12.54 10.71 -21.87
C PRO A 32 -11.11 10.23 -22.18
N ASP A 33 -10.29 11.09 -22.78
CA ASP A 33 -8.89 10.79 -23.04
C ASP A 33 -8.06 10.76 -21.76
N ARG A 34 -8.35 11.61 -20.80
CA ARG A 34 -7.71 11.60 -19.47
C ARG A 34 -8.03 10.33 -18.71
N ALA A 35 -9.29 9.94 -18.65
CA ALA A 35 -9.73 8.73 -17.99
C ALA A 35 -9.15 7.47 -18.65
N ARG A 36 -9.03 7.46 -19.99
CA ARG A 36 -8.39 6.38 -20.73
C ARG A 36 -6.91 6.29 -20.41
N ARG A 37 -6.16 7.40 -20.51
CA ARG A 37 -4.71 7.44 -20.18
C ARG A 37 -4.44 6.99 -18.75
N PHE A 38 -5.27 7.43 -17.80
CA PHE A 38 -5.15 6.98 -16.41
C PHE A 38 -5.36 5.47 -16.30
N ARG A 39 -6.42 4.92 -16.90
CA ARG A 39 -6.68 3.47 -16.86
C ARG A 39 -5.52 2.67 -17.45
N GLU A 40 -5.04 3.06 -18.61
CA GLU A 40 -3.92 2.38 -19.27
C GLU A 40 -2.64 2.40 -18.43
N ALA A 41 -2.38 3.48 -17.70
CA ALA A 41 -1.19 3.63 -16.89
C ALA A 41 -1.32 3.01 -15.49
N ALA A 42 -2.49 3.08 -14.85
CA ALA A 42 -2.67 2.74 -13.43
C ALA A 42 -3.24 1.33 -13.19
N LEU A 43 -4.21 0.87 -14.03
CA LEU A 43 -4.85 -0.43 -13.80
C LEU A 43 -3.91 -1.64 -13.89
N PRO A 44 -2.83 -1.66 -14.69
CA PRO A 44 -1.88 -2.78 -14.67
C PRO A 44 -1.21 -2.99 -13.31
N HIS A 45 -1.32 -2.04 -12.38
CA HIS A 45 -0.73 -2.11 -11.03
C HIS A 45 -1.77 -2.41 -9.94
N LEU A 46 -3.03 -2.71 -10.30
CA LEU A 46 -4.11 -2.89 -9.33
C LEU A 46 -3.80 -4.01 -8.33
N ASP A 47 -3.35 -5.16 -8.82
CA ASP A 47 -3.03 -6.32 -7.98
C ASP A 47 -1.86 -6.04 -7.04
N ASP A 48 -0.85 -5.33 -7.52
CA ASP A 48 0.30 -4.91 -6.71
C ASP A 48 -0.14 -3.95 -5.59
N VAL A 49 -1.02 -2.99 -5.92
CA VAL A 49 -1.55 -2.01 -4.95
C VAL A 49 -2.43 -2.72 -3.92
N TYR A 50 -3.30 -3.63 -4.36
CA TYR A 50 -4.13 -4.43 -3.46
C TYR A 50 -3.28 -5.32 -2.54
N THR A 51 -2.28 -5.99 -3.10
CA THR A 51 -1.34 -6.81 -2.32
C THR A 51 -0.67 -5.99 -1.21
N LEU A 52 -0.15 -4.81 -1.53
CA LEU A 52 0.44 -3.92 -0.51
C LEU A 52 -0.60 -3.50 0.54
N ALA A 53 -1.82 -3.13 0.13
CA ALA A 53 -2.89 -2.74 1.05
C ALA A 53 -3.22 -3.87 2.03
N ARG A 54 -3.32 -5.12 1.54
CA ARG A 54 -3.56 -6.32 2.35
C ARG A 54 -2.48 -6.55 3.41
N TYR A 55 -1.20 -6.32 3.08
CA TYR A 55 -0.12 -6.43 4.05
C TYR A 55 -0.09 -5.27 5.04
N LEU A 56 -0.52 -4.08 4.65
CA LEU A 56 -0.56 -2.93 5.55
C LEU A 56 -1.76 -3.00 6.50
N LEU A 57 -2.96 -3.21 5.99
CA LEU A 57 -4.21 -3.11 6.76
C LEU A 57 -4.68 -4.44 7.35
N ARG A 58 -4.21 -5.58 6.83
CA ARG A 58 -4.56 -6.94 7.23
C ARG A 58 -6.00 -7.34 6.93
N ASP A 59 -6.98 -6.48 7.20
CA ASP A 59 -8.37 -6.70 6.89
C ASP A 59 -8.65 -6.55 5.37
N PRO A 60 -9.38 -7.49 4.73
CA PRO A 60 -9.70 -7.42 3.31
C PRO A 60 -10.56 -6.23 2.93
N ALA A 61 -11.62 -5.95 3.70
CA ALA A 61 -12.55 -4.86 3.39
C ALA A 61 -11.85 -3.51 3.50
N ASP A 62 -11.03 -3.31 4.54
CA ASP A 62 -10.21 -2.11 4.67
C ASP A 62 -9.21 -1.95 3.53
N ALA A 63 -8.64 -3.06 3.05
CA ALA A 63 -7.71 -3.03 1.93
C ALA A 63 -8.41 -2.61 0.64
N GLU A 64 -9.62 -3.12 0.38
CA GLU A 64 -10.44 -2.74 -0.77
C GLU A 64 -10.79 -1.25 -0.73
N ASP A 65 -11.26 -0.76 0.41
CA ASP A 65 -11.58 0.66 0.60
C ASP A 65 -10.34 1.55 0.39
N ALA A 66 -9.20 1.15 0.94
CA ALA A 66 -7.96 1.89 0.76
C ALA A 66 -7.49 1.91 -0.70
N VAL A 67 -7.67 0.82 -1.43
CA VAL A 67 -7.35 0.75 -2.86
C VAL A 67 -8.27 1.67 -3.66
N GLN A 68 -9.59 1.65 -3.41
CA GLN A 68 -10.53 2.56 -4.06
C GLN A 68 -10.15 4.02 -3.83
N GLU A 69 -9.91 4.41 -2.57
CA GLU A 69 -9.51 5.77 -2.21
C GLU A 69 -8.16 6.14 -2.85
N CYS A 70 -7.21 5.20 -2.91
CA CYS A 70 -5.93 5.39 -3.59
C CYS A 70 -6.14 5.74 -5.07
N TYR A 71 -6.96 4.98 -5.79
CA TYR A 71 -7.22 5.20 -7.21
C TYR A 71 -8.02 6.48 -7.46
N LEU A 72 -8.97 6.84 -6.60
CA LEU A 72 -9.69 8.11 -6.68
C LEU A 72 -8.73 9.30 -6.50
N ARG A 73 -7.83 9.24 -5.52
CA ARG A 73 -6.80 10.27 -5.32
C ARG A 73 -5.81 10.32 -6.48
N ALA A 74 -5.38 9.17 -6.95
CA ALA A 74 -4.49 9.08 -8.10
C ALA A 74 -5.13 9.71 -9.34
N LEU A 75 -6.38 9.39 -9.66
CA LEU A 75 -7.12 9.99 -10.77
C LEU A 75 -7.22 11.52 -10.61
N LYS A 76 -7.55 11.99 -9.41
CA LYS A 76 -7.66 13.43 -9.13
C LYS A 76 -6.36 14.18 -9.39
N HIS A 77 -5.22 13.58 -9.09
CA HIS A 77 -3.90 14.21 -9.21
C HIS A 77 -3.10 13.78 -10.43
N PHE A 78 -3.71 13.02 -11.35
CA PHE A 78 -3.04 12.43 -12.50
C PHE A 78 -2.40 13.47 -13.43
N ASP A 79 -3.04 14.61 -13.65
CA ASP A 79 -2.50 15.66 -14.52
C ASP A 79 -1.22 16.31 -13.97
N GLY A 80 -1.03 16.25 -12.65
CA GLY A 80 0.20 16.68 -11.98
C GLY A 80 1.30 15.63 -11.94
N TYR A 81 0.99 14.38 -12.30
CA TYR A 81 1.97 13.31 -12.29
C TYR A 81 3.06 13.54 -13.35
N ARG A 82 4.33 13.54 -12.93
CA ARG A 82 5.51 13.72 -13.79
C ARG A 82 6.59 12.69 -13.48
N GLY A 83 6.23 11.67 -12.70
CA GLY A 83 7.19 10.64 -12.28
C GLY A 83 7.56 9.68 -13.40
N PRO A 84 8.71 8.99 -13.27
CA PRO A 84 9.18 8.03 -14.26
C PRO A 84 8.41 6.70 -14.22
N ALA A 85 7.80 6.36 -13.08
CA ALA A 85 7.13 5.08 -12.89
C ALA A 85 5.83 5.23 -12.07
N MET A 86 4.73 4.72 -12.61
CA MET A 86 3.39 4.79 -12.02
C MET A 86 3.30 4.02 -10.69
N LYS A 87 3.87 2.83 -10.62
CA LYS A 87 3.77 1.93 -9.48
C LYS A 87 4.28 2.56 -8.16
N PRO A 88 5.48 3.12 -8.06
CA PRO A 88 5.94 3.79 -6.84
C PRO A 88 5.08 4.98 -6.42
N TRP A 89 4.53 5.72 -7.39
CA TRP A 89 3.65 6.84 -7.11
C TRP A 89 2.31 6.38 -6.51
N LEU A 90 1.69 5.33 -7.06
CA LEU A 90 0.49 4.71 -6.49
C LEU A 90 0.75 4.20 -5.06
N PHE A 91 1.90 3.59 -4.82
CA PHE A 91 2.27 3.10 -3.49
C PHE A 91 2.44 4.24 -2.47
N ALA A 92 3.01 5.37 -2.88
CA ALA A 92 3.10 6.55 -2.02
C ALA A 92 1.71 7.09 -1.64
N ILE A 93 0.76 7.10 -2.59
CA ILE A 93 -0.64 7.49 -2.33
C ILE A 93 -1.30 6.48 -1.39
N LEU A 94 -1.23 5.18 -1.69
CA LEU A 94 -1.82 4.12 -0.86
C LEU A 94 -1.32 4.18 0.57
N ARG A 95 -0.01 4.33 0.75
CA ARG A 95 0.60 4.46 2.07
C ARG A 95 0.02 5.60 2.88
N ASN A 96 -0.18 6.77 2.25
CA ASN A 96 -0.80 7.92 2.91
C ASN A 96 -2.27 7.64 3.28
N VAL A 97 -3.02 6.91 2.44
CA VAL A 97 -4.38 6.45 2.74
C VAL A 97 -4.37 5.53 3.95
N CYS A 98 -3.55 4.49 3.95
CA CYS A 98 -3.44 3.54 5.06
C CYS A 98 -3.05 4.23 6.38
N ARG A 99 -2.13 5.19 6.34
CA ARG A 99 -1.72 5.95 7.53
C ARG A 99 -2.86 6.82 8.08
N ALA A 100 -3.62 7.45 7.21
CA ALA A 100 -4.80 8.23 7.62
C ALA A 100 -5.84 7.31 8.28
N GLU A 101 -6.04 6.11 7.76
CA GLU A 101 -6.94 5.12 8.35
C GLU A 101 -6.48 4.66 9.74
N TYR A 102 -5.19 4.35 9.90
CA TYR A 102 -4.64 4.04 11.22
C TYR A 102 -4.80 5.19 12.22
N ALA A 103 -4.53 6.42 11.81
CA ALA A 103 -4.70 7.59 12.66
C ALA A 103 -6.18 7.78 13.07
N ARG A 104 -7.11 7.55 12.15
CA ARG A 104 -8.56 7.61 12.41
C ARG A 104 -8.97 6.55 13.44
N ARG A 105 -8.50 5.32 13.32
CA ARG A 105 -8.77 4.24 14.28
C ARG A 105 -8.17 4.51 15.65
N ALA A 106 -6.94 5.02 15.68
CA ALA A 106 -6.29 5.37 16.95
C ALA A 106 -6.98 6.51 17.70
N SER A 107 -7.70 7.40 17.00
CA SER A 107 -8.43 8.53 17.58
C SER A 107 -9.89 8.18 17.91
N SER A 108 -10.42 7.06 17.43
CA SER A 108 -11.76 6.57 17.79
C SER A 108 -11.68 5.91 19.16
N PRO A 109 -12.54 6.25 20.15
CA PRO A 109 -12.55 5.55 21.42
C PRO A 109 -12.80 4.08 21.16
N ALA A 110 -11.87 3.25 21.62
CA ALA A 110 -11.89 1.82 21.44
C ALA A 110 -13.18 1.21 21.96
N THR A 111 -14.09 0.86 21.10
CA THR A 111 -15.03 -0.22 21.38
C THR A 111 -14.24 -1.49 21.11
N GLY A 112 -13.58 -1.98 22.16
CA GLY A 112 -12.83 -3.21 22.10
C GLY A 112 -13.77 -4.37 21.90
N VAL A 113 -13.74 -4.96 20.76
CA VAL A 113 -14.01 -6.38 20.56
C VAL A 113 -12.86 -6.89 19.70
N ILE A 114 -11.95 -7.60 20.35
CA ILE A 114 -11.09 -8.54 19.64
C ILE A 114 -12.03 -9.70 19.30
N GLU A 115 -12.75 -9.56 18.20
CA GLU A 115 -13.41 -10.71 17.60
C GLU A 115 -12.31 -11.52 16.92
N ASP A 116 -12.21 -12.77 17.36
CA ASP A 116 -11.52 -13.83 16.63
C ASP A 116 -11.94 -13.74 15.17
N MET A 117 -10.99 -13.40 14.32
CA MET A 117 -11.24 -13.33 12.89
C MET A 117 -11.54 -14.75 12.39
N PRO A 118 -12.68 -14.94 11.72
CA PRO A 118 -12.89 -16.16 10.96
C PRO A 118 -11.78 -16.26 9.92
N GLU A 119 -11.20 -17.43 9.83
CA GLU A 119 -10.37 -17.85 8.70
C GLU A 119 -11.14 -17.57 7.41
N SER A 120 -10.92 -16.39 6.84
CA SER A 120 -11.48 -16.06 5.54
C SER A 120 -10.75 -16.86 4.49
N ALA A 121 -11.52 -17.81 3.97
CA ALA A 121 -11.21 -18.63 2.82
C ALA A 121 -10.42 -17.87 1.74
N GLU A 122 -9.32 -18.51 1.35
CA GLU A 122 -8.84 -18.72 0.00
C GLU A 122 -9.45 -17.81 -1.08
N GLN A 123 -8.76 -16.71 -1.34
CA GLN A 123 -8.70 -16.20 -2.70
C GLN A 123 -7.28 -16.49 -3.20
N ALA A 124 -7.19 -17.57 -3.97
CA ALA A 124 -6.00 -17.95 -4.69
C ALA A 124 -5.53 -16.78 -5.57
N PRO A 125 -4.23 -16.52 -5.66
CA PRO A 125 -3.70 -15.56 -6.61
C PRO A 125 -4.02 -16.04 -8.02
N LEU A 126 -4.54 -15.15 -8.86
CA LEU A 126 -4.76 -15.36 -10.30
C LEU A 126 -3.41 -15.39 -11.05
N TRP A 127 -2.55 -16.38 -10.77
CA TRP A 127 -1.29 -16.56 -11.50
C TRP A 127 -1.27 -17.91 -12.20
N HIS A 128 -0.84 -17.87 -13.40
CA HIS A 128 -0.71 -18.87 -14.44
C HIS A 128 -0.40 -20.28 -13.95
N GLU A 129 -1.24 -21.21 -14.40
CA GLU A 129 -1.10 -22.65 -14.30
C GLU A 129 0.12 -23.13 -15.09
N GLU A 130 1.21 -23.45 -14.39
CA GLU A 130 1.99 -24.60 -14.78
C GLU A 130 1.28 -25.83 -14.19
N GLN A 131 1.07 -26.87 -15.01
CA GLN A 131 0.43 -28.12 -14.62
C GLN A 131 1.17 -28.75 -13.43
N GLN A 132 0.63 -28.54 -12.23
CA GLN A 132 1.21 -29.04 -10.98
C GLN A 132 0.25 -30.04 -10.38
N THR A 133 0.80 -31.08 -9.74
CA THR A 133 -0.04 -32.03 -9.03
C THR A 133 -0.80 -31.33 -7.91
N PRO A 134 -2.05 -31.73 -7.61
CA PRO A 134 -2.86 -31.13 -6.53
C PRO A 134 -2.14 -31.09 -5.17
N GLU A 135 -1.31 -32.10 -4.89
CA GLU A 135 -0.54 -32.17 -3.64
C GLU A 135 0.56 -31.09 -3.57
N ALA A 136 1.26 -30.84 -4.70
CA ALA A 136 2.27 -29.79 -4.76
C ALA A 136 1.66 -28.40 -4.61
N GLN A 137 0.45 -28.21 -5.12
CA GLN A 137 -0.30 -26.97 -4.98
C GLN A 137 -0.75 -26.76 -3.52
N MET A 138 -1.33 -27.76 -2.87
CA MET A 138 -1.70 -27.68 -1.45
C MET A 138 -0.51 -27.41 -0.53
N LEU A 139 0.66 -27.96 -0.84
CA LEU A 139 1.87 -27.69 -0.04
C LEU A 139 2.32 -26.24 -0.19
N ARG A 140 2.33 -25.70 -1.41
CA ARG A 140 2.64 -24.28 -1.67
C ARG A 140 1.66 -23.32 -1.02
N ASP A 141 0.37 -23.64 -1.05
CA ASP A 141 -0.67 -22.84 -0.42
C ASP A 141 -0.45 -22.75 1.10
N ARG A 142 -0.10 -23.88 1.74
CA ARG A 142 0.26 -23.91 3.18
C ARG A 142 1.52 -23.10 3.47
N GLU A 143 2.55 -23.21 2.64
CA GLU A 143 3.78 -22.41 2.77
C GLU A 143 3.49 -20.93 2.58
N ALA A 144 2.68 -20.55 1.61
CA ALA A 144 2.27 -19.17 1.36
C ALA A 144 1.50 -18.56 2.54
N VAL A 145 0.58 -19.33 3.14
CA VAL A 145 -0.14 -18.92 4.36
C VAL A 145 0.84 -18.72 5.51
N THR A 146 1.77 -19.64 5.72
CA THR A 146 2.78 -19.54 6.77
C THR A 146 3.67 -18.32 6.57
N ILE A 147 4.17 -18.10 5.35
CA ILE A 147 5.00 -16.93 5.03
C ILE A 147 4.22 -15.64 5.27
N ARG A 148 2.96 -15.56 4.85
CA ARG A 148 2.11 -14.38 5.10
C ARG A 148 1.98 -14.12 6.59
N ARG A 149 1.66 -15.13 7.39
CA ARG A 149 1.57 -15.03 8.85
C ARG A 149 2.88 -14.51 9.47
N LEU A 150 4.02 -15.01 9.01
CA LEU A 150 5.33 -14.53 9.48
C LEU A 150 5.58 -13.07 9.11
N ILE A 151 5.24 -12.65 7.88
CA ILE A 151 5.35 -11.25 7.46
C ILE A 151 4.47 -10.36 8.34
N ASP A 152 3.29 -10.83 8.74
CA ASP A 152 2.37 -10.08 9.61
C ASP A 152 2.90 -9.89 11.05
N THR A 153 3.85 -10.71 11.50
CA THR A 153 4.52 -10.49 12.80
C THR A 153 5.49 -9.31 12.76
N LEU A 154 5.93 -8.88 11.60
CA LEU A 154 6.85 -7.74 11.49
C LEU A 154 6.15 -6.44 11.91
N ALA A 155 6.88 -5.59 12.64
CA ALA A 155 6.45 -4.22 12.87
C ALA A 155 6.33 -3.45 11.53
N GLU A 156 5.36 -2.52 11.45
CA GLU A 156 4.98 -1.80 10.21
C GLU A 156 6.17 -1.33 9.36
N PRO A 157 7.20 -0.61 9.88
CA PRO A 157 8.27 -0.10 9.04
C PRO A 157 9.12 -1.20 8.36
N PHE A 158 9.23 -2.37 9.00
CA PHE A 158 9.97 -3.52 8.46
C PHE A 158 9.11 -4.29 7.46
N ARG A 159 7.83 -4.52 7.80
CA ARG A 159 6.85 -5.19 6.93
C ARG A 159 6.66 -4.42 5.64
N GLU A 160 6.35 -3.11 5.71
CA GLU A 160 6.19 -2.22 4.55
C GLU A 160 7.39 -2.31 3.61
N THR A 161 8.60 -2.10 4.15
CA THR A 161 9.82 -2.11 3.35
C THR A 161 10.10 -3.47 2.72
N PHE A 162 9.82 -4.57 3.46
CA PHE A 162 9.98 -5.94 2.99
C PHE A 162 9.02 -6.26 1.84
N VAL A 163 7.74 -5.93 1.98
CA VAL A 163 6.71 -6.18 0.97
C VAL A 163 7.00 -5.39 -0.30
N LEU A 164 7.38 -4.12 -0.18
CA LEU A 164 7.76 -3.29 -1.32
C LEU A 164 8.95 -3.87 -2.10
N ARG A 165 9.92 -4.48 -1.40
CA ARG A 165 11.11 -5.06 -2.04
C ARG A 165 10.88 -6.47 -2.58
N GLU A 166 10.43 -7.40 -1.73
CA GLU A 166 10.44 -8.82 -2.04
C GLU A 166 9.20 -9.28 -2.82
N ILE A 167 8.07 -8.60 -2.62
CA ILE A 167 6.81 -8.95 -3.29
C ILE A 167 6.56 -8.03 -4.48
N ASN A 168 6.73 -6.73 -4.29
CA ASN A 168 6.45 -5.74 -5.34
C ASN A 168 7.66 -5.37 -6.20
N ASN A 169 8.85 -5.93 -5.93
CA ASN A 169 10.07 -5.80 -6.71
C ASN A 169 10.58 -4.35 -6.92
N LEU A 170 10.28 -3.42 -6.00
CA LEU A 170 10.80 -2.06 -6.09
C LEU A 170 12.32 -2.01 -5.83
N SER A 171 13.00 -1.10 -6.50
CA SER A 171 14.38 -0.75 -6.18
C SER A 171 14.47 -0.02 -4.84
N TYR A 172 15.64 -0.01 -4.21
CA TYR A 172 15.85 0.70 -2.94
C TYR A 172 15.58 2.20 -3.04
N ARG A 173 15.82 2.80 -4.21
CA ARG A 173 15.54 4.22 -4.47
C ARG A 173 14.04 4.47 -4.55
N GLU A 174 13.31 3.66 -5.31
CA GLU A 174 11.85 3.76 -5.39
C GLU A 174 11.18 3.54 -4.02
N ILE A 175 11.69 2.59 -3.23
CA ILE A 175 11.21 2.39 -1.85
C ILE A 175 11.49 3.64 -1.01
N ALA A 176 12.70 4.20 -1.07
CA ALA A 176 13.09 5.40 -0.33
C ALA A 176 12.14 6.58 -0.66
N ASP A 177 11.84 6.77 -1.94
CA ASP A 177 10.91 7.81 -2.42
C ASP A 177 9.47 7.52 -1.93
N ALA A 178 9.00 6.27 -2.04
CA ALA A 178 7.64 5.89 -1.62
C ALA A 178 7.44 6.02 -0.11
N VAL A 179 8.44 5.60 0.71
CA VAL A 179 8.32 5.65 2.18
C VAL A 179 8.80 6.95 2.80
N GLY A 180 9.40 7.85 2.02
CA GLY A 180 9.94 9.11 2.50
C GLY A 180 11.12 8.94 3.47
N ALA A 181 12.01 7.97 3.20
CA ALA A 181 13.15 7.67 4.07
C ALA A 181 14.46 7.57 3.25
N PRO A 182 15.62 7.85 3.86
CA PRO A 182 16.90 7.66 3.19
C PRO A 182 17.12 6.21 2.73
N VAL A 183 17.81 6.00 1.60
CA VAL A 183 18.14 4.66 1.07
C VAL A 183 18.86 3.78 2.11
N GLY A 184 19.77 4.36 2.91
CA GLY A 184 20.44 3.64 3.99
C GLY A 184 19.48 3.11 5.05
N THR A 185 18.39 3.85 5.34
CA THR A 185 17.31 3.40 6.23
C THR A 185 16.53 2.25 5.61
N VAL A 186 16.24 2.30 4.32
CA VAL A 186 15.60 1.20 3.59
C VAL A 186 16.44 -0.08 3.68
N MET A 187 17.74 0.03 3.40
CA MET A 187 18.67 -1.11 3.46
C MET A 187 18.72 -1.73 4.87
N SER A 188 18.81 -0.90 5.92
CA SER A 188 18.85 -1.38 7.30
C SER A 188 17.53 -2.01 7.74
N ARG A 189 16.38 -1.46 7.33
CA ARG A 189 15.06 -2.07 7.59
C ARG A 189 14.92 -3.43 6.92
N LEU A 190 15.34 -3.55 5.66
CA LEU A 190 15.31 -4.82 4.93
C LEU A 190 16.21 -5.88 5.59
N ALA A 191 17.43 -5.50 5.98
CA ALA A 191 18.33 -6.43 6.66
C ALA A 191 17.71 -6.97 7.97
N ARG A 192 17.10 -6.09 8.76
CA ARG A 192 16.41 -6.48 10.01
C ARG A 192 15.18 -7.34 9.74
N ALA A 193 14.33 -6.95 8.77
CA ALA A 193 13.14 -7.72 8.39
C ALA A 193 13.52 -9.16 8.00
N ARG A 194 14.52 -9.31 7.13
CA ARG A 194 15.01 -10.64 6.71
C ARG A 194 15.56 -11.46 7.89
N ALA A 195 16.29 -10.84 8.81
CA ALA A 195 16.80 -11.51 10.00
C ALA A 195 15.67 -11.99 10.92
N MET A 196 14.66 -11.12 11.17
CA MET A 196 13.49 -11.47 11.99
C MET A 196 12.69 -12.61 11.36
N LEU A 197 12.41 -12.55 10.06
CA LEU A 197 11.67 -13.60 9.34
C LEU A 197 12.43 -14.92 9.34
N ARG A 198 13.75 -14.89 9.15
CA ARG A 198 14.57 -16.11 9.22
C ARG A 198 14.48 -16.76 10.60
N SER A 199 14.61 -15.97 11.66
CA SER A 199 14.52 -16.49 13.04
C SER A 199 13.13 -17.05 13.32
N ALA A 200 12.07 -16.38 12.91
CA ALA A 200 10.70 -16.84 13.07
C ALA A 200 10.43 -18.14 12.28
N TRP A 201 10.92 -18.22 11.05
CA TRP A 201 10.82 -19.42 10.21
C TRP A 201 11.52 -20.62 10.85
N MET A 202 12.75 -20.46 11.36
CA MET A 202 13.49 -21.53 12.03
C MET A 202 12.78 -22.01 13.29
N ALA A 203 12.26 -21.09 14.10
CA ALA A 203 11.49 -21.44 15.29
C ALA A 203 10.21 -22.24 14.97
N GLU A 204 9.57 -21.96 13.84
CA GLU A 204 8.39 -22.71 13.38
C GLU A 204 8.74 -24.14 12.94
N GLN A 205 9.90 -24.32 12.33
CA GLN A 205 10.38 -25.65 11.91
C GLN A 205 10.80 -26.54 13.10
N GLU A 206 11.20 -25.94 14.21
CA GLU A 206 11.62 -26.64 15.43
C GLU A 206 10.45 -27.06 16.33
N GLN A 207 9.22 -26.59 16.07
CA GLN A 207 8.03 -27.03 16.81
C GLN A 207 7.58 -28.40 16.27
N PRO A 208 7.68 -29.48 17.07
CA PRO A 208 7.18 -30.79 16.67
C PRO A 208 5.65 -30.72 16.51
N LYS A 209 5.17 -31.24 15.37
CA LYS A 209 3.73 -31.42 15.09
C LYS A 209 3.11 -32.47 16.01
#